data_483901864600bda8b12db80ff7010c76
#
_entry.id   483901864600bda8b12db80ff7010c76
#
_cell.length_a   1.000
_cell.length_b   1.000
_cell.length_c   1.000
_cell.angle_alpha   90.00
_cell.angle_beta   90.00
_cell.angle_gamma   90.00
#
_symmetry.space_group_name_H-M   'P 1'
#
loop_
_entity.id
_entity.type
_entity.pdbx_description
1 polymer ?
#
loop_
_entity_poly.entity_id
_entity_poly.type
_entity_poly.pdbx_seq_one_letter_code
_entity_poly.pdbx_strand_id
1 'polypeptide(L)'
;MDYKKTKAPNTTITRDLNELDGTSNIYQTVMVASKRANQISVEMKQELNRKLEEFASYTDNLEEVFENPEQIEISKFFERLPKPSLISLQELSEDQIYFRINEAPEIEQQ
;
A
#
# COMPACT_ATOMS: atom_id res chain seq x y z
N MET A 1 -1.12 -1.09 9.74
CA MET A 1 -2.46 -0.66 9.29
C MET A 1 -2.88 -1.44 8.06
N ASP A 2 -4.12 -1.84 8.01
CA ASP A 2 -4.64 -2.59 6.87
C ASP A 2 -5.00 -1.62 5.73
N TYR A 3 -4.24 -1.68 4.65
CA TYR A 3 -4.45 -0.82 3.49
C TYR A 3 -5.80 -1.03 2.82
N LYS A 4 -6.45 -2.18 3.03
CA LYS A 4 -7.76 -2.47 2.44
C LYS A 4 -8.89 -1.64 3.06
N LYS A 5 -8.67 -1.12 4.26
CA LYS A 5 -9.64 -0.29 4.98
C LYS A 5 -9.38 1.20 4.78
N THR A 6 -8.60 1.54 3.77
CA THR A 6 -8.24 2.93 3.50
C THR A 6 -9.43 3.80 3.18
N LYS A 7 -9.34 5.06 3.59
CA LYS A 7 -10.29 6.10 3.20
C LYS A 7 -9.73 6.98 2.08
N ALA A 8 -8.60 6.57 1.50
CA ALA A 8 -7.95 7.35 0.45
C ALA A 8 -8.85 7.44 -0.80
N PRO A 9 -8.86 8.60 -1.47
CA PRO A 9 -9.57 8.73 -2.74
C PRO A 9 -8.85 7.96 -3.84
N ASN A 10 -9.58 7.61 -4.90
CA ASN A 10 -9.01 6.93 -6.06
C ASN A 10 -8.25 7.86 -6.99
N THR A 11 -8.35 9.15 -6.78
CA THR A 11 -7.72 10.16 -7.62
C THR A 11 -6.74 10.99 -6.79
N THR A 12 -5.73 11.55 -7.47
CA THR A 12 -4.78 12.44 -6.82
C THR A 12 -5.48 13.72 -6.40
N ILE A 13 -5.31 14.09 -5.14
CA ILE A 13 -5.86 15.33 -4.59
C ILE A 13 -4.71 16.20 -4.06
N THR A 14 -4.94 17.50 -4.05
CA THR A 14 -4.01 18.42 -3.42
C THR A 14 -4.08 18.24 -1.90
N ARG A 15 -2.92 18.11 -1.26
CA ARG A 15 -2.86 17.93 0.18
C ARG A 15 -2.13 19.09 0.83
N ASP A 16 -2.62 19.46 1.99
CA ASP A 16 -1.96 20.45 2.85
C ASP A 16 -0.79 19.77 3.56
N LEU A 17 0.40 20.33 3.40
CA LEU A 17 1.60 19.79 4.03
C LEU A 17 1.50 19.79 5.56
N ASN A 18 0.74 20.70 6.13
CA ASN A 18 0.53 20.75 7.59
C ASN A 18 -0.26 19.54 8.09
N GLU A 19 -1.13 18.99 7.26
CA GLU A 19 -1.91 17.79 7.60
C GLU A 19 -1.04 16.53 7.55
N LEU A 20 0.07 16.59 6.85
CA LEU A 20 1.01 15.47 6.71
C LEU A 20 2.15 15.56 7.72
N ASP A 21 2.02 16.44 8.70
CA ASP A 21 3.11 16.80 9.60
C ASP A 21 3.46 15.67 10.58
N GLY A 22 4.20 14.70 10.09
CA GLY A 22 4.83 13.67 10.93
C GLY A 22 6.23 14.05 11.35
N THR A 23 6.86 15.00 10.65
CA THR A 23 8.20 15.51 10.95
C THR A 23 8.25 16.99 10.61
N SER A 24 9.26 17.69 11.14
CA SER A 24 9.49 19.10 10.80
C SER A 24 10.17 19.27 9.44
N ASN A 25 10.53 18.19 8.77
CA ASN A 25 11.26 18.19 7.52
C ASN A 25 10.46 17.52 6.42
N ILE A 26 10.10 18.28 5.40
CA ILE A 26 9.27 17.77 4.30
C ILE A 26 9.95 16.61 3.55
N TYR A 27 11.26 16.61 3.45
CA TYR A 27 11.97 15.52 2.79
C TYR A 27 11.83 14.22 3.56
N GLN A 28 11.86 14.27 4.88
CA GLN A 28 11.61 13.12 5.73
C GLN A 28 10.17 12.64 5.59
N THR A 29 9.23 13.56 5.54
CA THR A 29 7.81 13.24 5.34
C THR A 29 7.60 12.48 4.04
N VAL A 30 8.19 12.96 2.95
CA VAL A 30 8.11 12.31 1.64
C VAL A 30 8.76 10.92 1.70
N MET A 31 9.90 10.80 2.38
CA MET A 31 10.58 9.52 2.52
C MET A 31 9.73 8.51 3.29
N VAL A 32 9.11 8.93 4.38
CA VAL A 32 8.21 8.08 5.17
C VAL A 32 7.04 7.58 4.31
N ALA A 33 6.39 8.50 3.60
CA ALA A 33 5.28 8.16 2.73
C ALA A 33 5.70 7.21 1.61
N SER A 34 6.87 7.43 1.03
CA SER A 34 7.39 6.58 -0.05
C SER A 34 7.70 5.17 0.43
N LYS A 35 8.30 5.04 1.59
CA LYS A 35 8.61 3.71 2.16
C LYS A 35 7.32 2.96 2.49
N ARG A 36 6.33 3.65 3.04
CA ARG A 36 5.04 3.02 3.32
C ARG A 36 4.34 2.60 2.03
N ALA A 37 4.39 3.44 1.00
CA ALA A 37 3.80 3.11 -0.29
C ALA A 37 4.43 1.86 -0.89
N ASN A 38 5.75 1.71 -0.79
CA ASN A 38 6.44 0.51 -1.25
C ASN A 38 6.01 -0.73 -0.47
N GLN A 39 5.87 -0.63 0.84
CA GLN A 39 5.36 -1.74 1.66
C GLN A 39 3.97 -2.15 1.22
N ILE A 40 3.08 -1.19 1.02
CA ILE A 40 1.72 -1.46 0.57
C ILE A 40 1.72 -2.12 -0.80
N SER A 41 2.54 -1.64 -1.72
CA SER A 41 2.66 -2.21 -3.07
C SER A 41 3.08 -3.68 -3.01
N VAL A 42 4.09 -4.00 -2.19
CA VAL A 42 4.57 -5.37 -2.03
C VAL A 42 3.49 -6.25 -1.39
N GLU A 43 2.84 -5.76 -0.34
CA GLU A 43 1.78 -6.50 0.35
C GLU A 43 0.60 -6.78 -0.57
N MET A 44 0.18 -5.79 -1.35
CA MET A 44 -0.90 -5.96 -2.33
C MET A 44 -0.57 -7.05 -3.34
N LYS A 45 0.64 -6.99 -3.88
CA LYS A 45 1.07 -7.93 -4.91
C LYS A 45 1.16 -9.35 -4.35
N GLN A 46 1.73 -9.50 -3.16
CA GLN A 46 1.83 -10.80 -2.52
C GLN A 46 0.46 -11.38 -2.20
N GLU A 47 -0.44 -10.56 -1.68
CA GLU A 47 -1.77 -11.02 -1.32
C GLU A 47 -2.59 -11.39 -2.55
N LEU A 48 -2.52 -10.58 -3.61
CA LEU A 48 -3.20 -10.90 -4.85
C LEU A 48 -2.69 -12.22 -5.43
N ASN A 49 -1.36 -12.38 -5.51
CA ASN A 49 -0.77 -13.60 -6.04
C ASN A 49 -1.17 -14.82 -5.20
N ARG A 50 -1.17 -14.69 -3.88
CA ARG A 50 -1.55 -15.78 -2.99
C ARG A 50 -2.99 -16.20 -3.25
N LYS A 51 -3.91 -15.25 -3.37
CA LYS A 51 -5.31 -15.55 -3.62
C LYS A 51 -5.53 -16.19 -4.98
N LEU A 52 -4.82 -15.70 -5.99
CA LEU A 52 -4.90 -16.29 -7.33
C LEU A 52 -4.33 -17.70 -7.36
N GLU A 53 -3.26 -17.97 -6.61
CA GLU A 53 -2.68 -19.31 -6.50
C GLU A 53 -3.61 -20.28 -5.77
N GLU A 54 -4.20 -19.85 -4.67
CA GLU A 54 -5.20 -20.65 -3.96
C GLU A 54 -6.34 -21.02 -4.88
N PHE A 55 -6.75 -20.07 -5.69
CA PHE A 55 -7.83 -20.25 -6.63
C PHE A 55 -7.45 -21.18 -7.77
N ALA A 56 -6.24 -21.02 -8.33
CA ALA A 56 -5.72 -21.89 -9.37
C ALA A 56 -5.60 -23.34 -8.87
N SER A 57 -5.12 -23.53 -7.63
CA SER A 57 -5.06 -24.85 -7.01
C SER A 57 -6.43 -25.50 -6.90
N TYR A 58 -7.45 -24.72 -6.56
CA TYR A 58 -8.83 -25.20 -6.50
C TYR A 58 -9.35 -25.60 -7.88
N THR A 59 -9.10 -24.78 -8.90
CA THR A 59 -9.59 -25.02 -10.25
C THR A 59 -8.85 -26.16 -10.95
N ASP A 60 -7.59 -26.44 -10.60
CA ASP A 60 -6.83 -27.56 -11.15
C ASP A 60 -7.48 -28.92 -10.82
N ASN A 61 -8.29 -28.97 -9.78
CA ASN A 61 -9.04 -30.16 -9.41
C ASN A 61 -10.37 -30.29 -10.16
N LEU A 62 -10.74 -29.29 -10.94
CA LEU A 62 -11.93 -29.30 -11.77
C LEU A 62 -11.53 -29.52 -13.23
N GLU A 63 -12.23 -30.43 -13.91
CA GLU A 63 -11.93 -30.80 -15.28
C GLU A 63 -12.22 -29.69 -16.31
N GLU A 64 -12.89 -28.61 -15.89
CA GLU A 64 -13.26 -27.52 -16.79
C GLU A 64 -12.52 -26.26 -16.41
N VAL A 65 -11.79 -25.71 -17.39
CA VAL A 65 -11.08 -24.44 -17.27
C VAL A 65 -11.98 -23.35 -17.87
N PHE A 66 -12.89 -22.82 -17.07
CA PHE A 66 -13.63 -21.62 -17.44
C PHE A 66 -13.09 -20.41 -16.70
N GLU A 67 -13.26 -19.23 -17.31
CA GLU A 67 -13.04 -18.00 -16.57
C GLU A 67 -13.92 -18.04 -15.34
N ASN A 68 -13.29 -18.01 -14.19
CA ASN A 68 -14.01 -18.09 -12.95
C ASN A 68 -14.43 -16.69 -12.51
N PRO A 69 -15.72 -16.45 -12.28
CA PRO A 69 -16.20 -15.15 -11.80
C PRO A 69 -15.53 -14.70 -10.51
N GLU A 70 -15.19 -15.63 -9.63
CA GLU A 70 -14.50 -15.28 -8.38
C GLU A 70 -13.09 -14.75 -8.61
N GLN A 71 -12.37 -15.31 -9.57
CA GLN A 71 -11.04 -14.82 -9.95
C GLN A 71 -11.13 -13.40 -10.49
N ILE A 72 -12.13 -13.13 -11.31
CA ILE A 72 -12.39 -11.80 -11.85
C ILE A 72 -12.71 -10.82 -10.74
N GLU A 73 -13.53 -11.24 -9.77
CA GLU A 73 -13.90 -10.40 -8.63
C GLU A 73 -12.70 -10.07 -7.75
N ILE A 74 -11.81 -11.03 -7.50
CA ILE A 74 -10.60 -10.82 -6.74
C ILE A 74 -9.72 -9.78 -7.42
N SER A 75 -9.50 -9.93 -8.72
CA SER A 75 -8.69 -8.99 -9.50
C SER A 75 -9.31 -7.60 -9.50
N LYS A 76 -10.62 -7.50 -9.68
CA LYS A 76 -11.32 -6.22 -9.66
C LYS A 76 -11.25 -5.55 -8.29
N PHE A 77 -11.32 -6.31 -7.21
CA PHE A 77 -11.20 -5.77 -5.87
C PHE A 77 -9.86 -5.04 -5.71
N PHE A 78 -8.75 -5.69 -6.10
CA PHE A 78 -7.43 -5.07 -5.98
C PHE A 78 -7.25 -3.90 -6.94
N GLU A 79 -7.84 -3.98 -8.14
CA GLU A 79 -7.78 -2.88 -9.11
C GLU A 79 -8.55 -1.64 -8.65
N ARG A 80 -9.60 -1.82 -7.84
CA ARG A 80 -10.39 -0.71 -7.32
C ARG A 80 -9.74 -0.02 -6.14
N LEU A 81 -8.76 -0.64 -5.51
CA LEU A 81 -8.06 0.00 -4.41
C LEU A 81 -7.29 1.22 -4.92
N PRO A 82 -7.22 2.29 -4.13
CA PRO A 82 -6.39 3.42 -4.49
C PRO A 82 -4.94 3.01 -4.66
N LYS A 83 -4.17 3.82 -5.39
CA LYS A 83 -2.74 3.55 -5.56
C LYS A 83 -2.02 3.58 -4.22
N PRO A 84 -0.96 2.77 -4.05
CA PRO A 84 -0.24 2.73 -2.78
C PRO A 84 0.23 4.09 -2.27
N SER A 85 0.65 4.98 -3.17
CA SER A 85 1.05 6.34 -2.80
C SER A 85 -0.10 7.13 -2.17
N LEU A 86 -1.30 6.99 -2.72
CA LEU A 86 -2.48 7.68 -2.18
C LEU A 86 -2.88 7.11 -0.83
N ILE A 87 -2.78 5.79 -0.67
CA ILE A 87 -3.07 5.13 0.60
C ILE A 87 -2.09 5.57 1.67
N SER A 88 -0.79 5.62 1.36
CA SER A 88 0.21 6.01 2.33
C SER A 88 0.05 7.46 2.76
N LEU A 89 -0.27 8.37 1.84
CA LEU A 89 -0.52 9.76 2.19
C LEU A 89 -1.75 9.90 3.09
N GLN A 90 -2.78 9.10 2.83
CA GLN A 90 -3.98 9.11 3.66
C GLN A 90 -3.68 8.57 5.07
N GLU A 91 -2.93 7.48 5.18
CA GLU A 91 -2.51 6.94 6.45
C GLU A 91 -1.67 7.96 7.24
N LEU A 92 -0.79 8.68 6.56
CA LEU A 92 0.04 9.68 7.18
C LEU A 92 -0.81 10.84 7.71
N SER A 93 -1.80 11.30 6.94
CA SER A 93 -2.69 12.37 7.38
C SER A 93 -3.57 11.96 8.55
N GLU A 94 -3.88 10.67 8.69
CA GLU A 94 -4.67 10.12 9.79
C GLU A 94 -3.79 9.68 10.97
N ASP A 95 -2.50 9.96 10.91
CA ASP A 95 -1.53 9.62 11.96
C ASP A 95 -1.47 8.11 12.24
N GLN A 96 -1.54 7.32 11.18
CA GLN A 96 -1.59 5.86 11.26
C GLN A 96 -0.30 5.18 10.85
N ILE A 97 0.74 5.96 10.56
CA ILE A 97 2.05 5.41 10.21
C ILE A 97 2.98 5.54 11.40
N TYR A 98 3.50 4.41 11.87
CA TYR A 98 4.58 4.41 12.84
C TYR A 98 5.90 4.43 12.08
N PHE A 99 6.76 5.40 12.40
CA PHE A 99 8.08 5.50 11.80
C PHE A 99 9.09 5.96 12.84
N ARG A 100 10.33 5.62 12.58
CA ARG A 100 11.46 6.03 13.41
C ARG A 100 12.56 6.56 12.53
N ILE A 101 13.09 7.71 12.91
CA ILE A 101 14.19 8.34 12.22
C ILE A 101 15.47 7.86 12.87
N ASN A 102 16.31 7.19 12.08
CA ASN A 102 17.65 6.81 12.51
C ASN A 102 18.62 7.93 12.15
N GLU A 103 19.12 8.63 13.17
CA GLU A 103 20.14 9.61 12.95
C GLU A 103 21.46 8.89 12.70
N ALA A 104 22.14 9.24 11.62
CA ALA A 104 23.45 8.69 11.36
C ALA A 104 24.42 9.16 12.46
N PRO A 105 25.24 8.26 13.03
CA PRO A 105 26.24 8.69 13.99
C PRO A 105 27.17 9.73 13.38
N GLU A 106 27.55 10.75 14.17
CA GLU A 106 28.43 11.81 13.70
C GLU A 106 29.75 11.28 13.16
N ILE A 107 30.19 10.14 13.66
CA ILE A 107 31.41 9.46 13.23
C ILE A 107 31.39 9.18 11.72
N GLU A 108 30.24 8.91 11.15
CA GLU A 108 30.10 8.60 9.74
C GLU A 108 30.30 9.80 8.84
N GLN A 109 30.36 10.98 9.42
CA GLN A 109 30.53 12.22 8.68
C GLN A 109 32.00 12.64 8.52
N GLN A 110 32.90 11.88 9.06
CA GLN A 110 34.32 12.17 9.00
C GLN A 110 34.98 11.69 7.69
#